data_a3783de6a2be86ebc5144d3a26086bda
#
_entry.id   a3783de6a2be86ebc5144d3a26086bda
#
_cell.length_a   1.000
_cell.length_b   1.000
_cell.length_c   1.000
_cell.angle_alpha   90.00
_cell.angle_beta   90.00
_cell.angle_gamma   90.00
#
_symmetry.space_group_name_H-M   'P 1'
#
loop_
_entity.id
_entity.type
_entity.pdbx_description
1 polymer ?
#
loop_
_entity_poly.entity_id
_entity_poly.type
_entity_poly.pdbx_seq_one_letter_code
_entity_poly.pdbx_strand_id
1 'polypeptide(L)'
;QTCALPISDVMSHGKGIGAKFDAFGWNVIDVADGNDVEQIWGALEQAEACKGKPTCLILNTVKGKGATFAEPSGAHSSQPTKEQWDEAIAASEAALAAVKNEK
;
A
#
# COMPACT_ATOMS: atom_id res chain seq x y z
N GLN A 1 -11.26 9.03 -5.26
CA GLN A 1 -10.51 7.94 -5.85
C GLN A 1 -11.32 6.66 -5.94
N THR A 2 -11.34 5.99 -7.05
CA THR A 2 -12.15 4.80 -7.21
C THR A 2 -11.38 3.54 -6.85
N CYS A 3 -12.05 2.64 -6.18
CA CYS A 3 -11.51 1.32 -5.89
C CYS A 3 -11.31 0.44 -7.15
N ALA A 4 -11.86 0.87 -8.26
CA ALA A 4 -11.69 0.20 -9.53
C ALA A 4 -10.35 0.50 -10.21
N LEU A 5 -9.54 1.35 -9.64
CA LEU A 5 -8.22 1.59 -10.15
C LEU A 5 -7.40 0.32 -10.03
N PRO A 6 -7.06 -0.21 -11.14
CA PRO A 6 -6.29 -1.38 -11.10
C PRO A 6 -4.89 -1.01 -10.76
N ILE A 7 -4.28 -1.51 -10.81
CA ILE A 7 -3.04 -2.09 -10.84
C ILE A 7 -2.14 -1.33 -11.75
N SER A 8 -1.09 -0.83 -11.18
CA SER A 8 -0.06 -0.07 -11.90
C SER A 8 0.45 -0.79 -13.14
N ASP A 9 0.45 -2.12 -13.11
CA ASP A 9 0.94 -2.95 -14.22
C ASP A 9 0.07 -2.87 -15.48
N VAL A 10 -1.19 -2.50 -15.31
CA VAL A 10 -2.14 -2.37 -16.44
C VAL A 10 -2.18 -0.96 -16.99
N MET A 11 -1.64 -0.01 -16.25
CA MET A 11 -1.62 1.39 -16.63
C MET A 11 -0.27 1.76 -17.24
N SER A 12 -0.28 2.32 -18.42
CA SER A 12 0.95 2.81 -19.05
C SER A 12 1.43 4.10 -18.38
N HIS A 13 2.40 3.97 -17.49
CA HIS A 13 2.94 5.11 -16.75
C HIS A 13 4.19 5.75 -17.38
N GLY A 14 4.77 5.13 -18.39
CA GLY A 14 6.05 5.57 -18.91
C GLY A 14 7.16 5.44 -17.87
N LYS A 15 7.68 6.58 -17.42
CA LYS A 15 8.73 6.62 -16.38
C LYS A 15 8.23 6.42 -14.96
N GLY A 16 6.97 6.09 -14.78
CA GLY A 16 6.35 5.93 -13.47
C GLY A 16 5.71 7.22 -12.92
N ILE A 17 4.89 7.04 -11.90
CA ILE A 17 4.12 8.14 -11.29
C ILE A 17 5.06 9.15 -10.62
N GLY A 18 6.05 8.68 -9.88
CA GLY A 18 6.99 9.53 -9.16
C GLY A 18 7.71 10.52 -10.06
N ALA A 19 8.21 10.05 -11.21
CA ALA A 19 8.89 10.92 -12.17
C ALA A 19 7.98 12.03 -12.74
N LYS A 20 6.67 11.78 -12.81
CA LYS A 20 5.70 12.78 -13.26
C LYS A 20 5.49 13.88 -12.23
N PHE A 21 5.34 13.52 -10.95
CA PHE A 21 5.23 14.49 -9.87
C PHE A 21 6.52 15.28 -9.70
N ASP A 22 7.68 14.62 -9.78
CA ASP A 22 8.98 15.29 -9.73
C ASP A 22 9.14 16.33 -10.84
N ALA A 23 8.71 15.98 -12.06
CA ALA A 23 8.74 16.90 -13.20
C ALA A 23 7.86 18.16 -12.98
N PHE A 24 6.83 18.09 -12.17
CA PHE A 24 6.02 19.23 -11.76
C PHE A 24 6.60 19.97 -10.53
N GLY A 25 7.75 19.59 -10.04
CA GLY A 25 8.44 20.26 -8.93
C GLY A 25 8.00 19.81 -7.54
N TRP A 26 7.31 18.67 -7.43
CA TRP A 26 6.96 18.10 -6.14
C TRP A 26 8.16 17.38 -5.51
N ASN A 27 8.21 17.37 -4.19
CA ASN A 27 9.05 16.43 -3.46
C ASN A 27 8.40 15.05 -3.53
N VAL A 28 9.11 14.05 -4.00
CA VAL A 28 8.58 12.69 -4.15
C VAL A 28 9.27 11.76 -3.17
N ILE A 29 8.47 11.06 -2.37
CA ILE A 29 8.95 10.04 -1.44
C ILE A 29 8.29 8.72 -1.84
N ASP A 30 9.11 7.76 -2.22
CA ASP A 30 8.66 6.42 -2.60
C ASP A 30 8.77 5.49 -1.38
N VAL A 31 7.62 4.95 -0.95
CA VAL A 31 7.53 4.03 0.17
C VAL A 31 7.49 2.61 -0.38
N ALA A 32 8.52 1.84 -0.11
CA ALA A 32 8.72 0.52 -0.70
C ALA A 32 7.62 -0.49 -0.30
N ASP A 33 7.19 -0.45 0.94
CA ASP A 33 6.00 -1.19 1.42
C ASP A 33 4.97 -0.22 2.00
N GLY A 34 4.00 0.15 1.19
CA GLY A 34 2.90 1.03 1.58
C GLY A 34 1.85 0.38 2.49
N ASN A 35 2.03 -0.88 2.88
CA ASN A 35 1.24 -1.56 3.89
C ASN A 35 1.96 -1.62 5.25
N ASP A 36 3.22 -1.18 5.32
CA ASP A 36 4.02 -1.11 6.53
C ASP A 36 3.87 0.25 7.20
N VAL A 37 3.30 0.26 8.40
CA VAL A 37 3.02 1.49 9.17
C VAL A 37 4.30 2.25 9.53
N GLU A 38 5.38 1.56 9.83
CA GLU A 38 6.66 2.21 10.19
C GLU A 38 7.27 2.95 9.00
N GLN A 39 7.23 2.35 7.82
CA GLN A 39 7.68 3.01 6.59
C GLN A 39 6.81 4.22 6.24
N ILE A 40 5.49 4.10 6.40
CA ILE A 40 4.57 5.21 6.18
C ILE A 40 4.87 6.35 7.16
N TRP A 41 5.07 6.03 8.43
CA TRP A 41 5.38 7.03 9.45
C TRP A 41 6.69 7.78 9.13
N GLY A 42 7.76 7.06 8.81
CA GLY A 42 9.03 7.68 8.42
C GLY A 42 8.91 8.56 7.17
N ALA A 43 8.07 8.17 6.21
CA ALA A 43 7.80 8.98 5.03
C ALA A 43 7.02 10.27 5.37
N LEU A 44 6.09 10.20 6.30
CA LEU A 44 5.35 11.38 6.79
C LEU A 44 6.29 12.38 7.51
N GLU A 45 7.20 11.89 8.34
CA GLU A 45 8.21 12.76 8.99
C GLU A 45 9.11 13.44 7.96
N GLN A 46 9.54 12.73 6.93
CA GLN A 46 10.30 13.32 5.83
C GLN A 46 9.48 14.36 5.05
N ALA A 47 8.21 14.09 4.83
CA ALA A 47 7.31 15.04 4.16
C ALA A 47 7.14 16.31 4.97
N GLU A 48 6.98 16.20 6.28
CA GLU A 48 6.85 17.34 7.19
C GLU A 48 8.11 18.20 7.23
N ALA A 49 9.28 17.58 7.14
CA ALA A 49 10.57 18.27 7.10
C ALA A 49 10.79 19.04 5.79
N CYS A 50 10.17 18.63 4.70
CA CYS A 50 10.29 19.29 3.40
C CYS A 50 9.44 20.55 3.36
N LYS A 51 10.09 21.72 3.28
CA LYS A 51 9.40 23.01 3.17
C LYS A 51 9.60 23.61 1.77
N GLY A 52 8.67 24.47 1.38
CA GLY A 52 8.76 25.26 0.15
C GLY A 52 8.23 24.58 -1.12
N LYS A 53 7.87 23.31 -1.06
CA LYS A 53 7.20 22.60 -2.16
C LYS A 53 6.28 21.50 -1.63
N PRO A 54 5.24 21.13 -2.38
CA PRO A 54 4.36 20.05 -1.97
C PRO A 54 5.08 18.70 -2.02
N THR A 55 4.65 17.77 -1.18
CA THR A 55 5.19 16.40 -1.16
C THR A 55 4.16 15.41 -1.65
N CYS A 56 4.61 14.49 -2.49
CA CYS A 56 3.87 13.32 -2.94
C CYS A 56 4.47 12.06 -2.31
N LEU A 57 3.68 11.34 -1.54
CA LEU A 57 4.04 10.01 -1.05
C LEU A 57 3.49 8.95 -2.01
N ILE A 58 4.37 8.11 -2.53
CA ILE A 58 3.99 6.96 -3.35
C ILE A 58 4.04 5.72 -2.50
N LEU A 59 2.88 5.21 -2.13
CA LEU A 59 2.76 4.01 -1.32
C LEU A 59 2.63 2.79 -2.25
N ASN A 60 3.65 1.97 -2.30
CA ASN A 60 3.62 0.71 -3.04
C ASN A 60 2.86 -0.33 -2.22
N THR A 61 1.58 -0.46 -2.48
CA THR A 61 0.69 -1.33 -1.72
C THR A 61 0.37 -2.62 -2.47
N VAL A 62 0.10 -3.68 -1.70
CA VAL A 62 -0.49 -4.91 -2.21
C VAL A 62 -1.99 -4.88 -1.93
N LYS A 63 -2.80 -4.92 -3.00
CA LYS A 63 -4.26 -4.98 -2.86
C LYS A 63 -4.65 -6.24 -2.11
N GLY A 64 -5.50 -6.11 -1.11
CA GLY A 64 -5.93 -7.25 -0.29
C GLY A 64 -4.87 -7.79 0.67
N LYS A 65 -3.82 -7.02 0.95
CA LYS A 65 -2.73 -7.42 1.85
C LYS A 65 -3.23 -8.02 3.15
N GLY A 66 -2.73 -9.19 3.48
CA GLY A 66 -3.12 -9.94 4.68
C GLY A 66 -4.23 -10.97 4.45
N ALA A 67 -4.88 -10.98 3.29
CA ALA A 67 -5.85 -11.99 2.90
C ALA A 67 -5.36 -12.70 1.62
N THR A 68 -4.81 -13.89 1.76
CA THR A 68 -4.14 -14.60 0.67
C THR A 68 -4.99 -14.78 -0.58
N PHE A 69 -6.31 -14.93 -0.41
CA PHE A 69 -7.25 -15.04 -1.52
C PHE A 69 -7.49 -13.69 -2.24
N ALA A 70 -7.18 -12.57 -1.62
CA ALA A 70 -7.47 -11.23 -2.12
C ALA A 70 -6.25 -10.52 -2.74
N GLU A 71 -5.05 -11.01 -2.50
CA GLU A 71 -3.79 -10.44 -3.02
C GLU A 71 -3.60 -10.63 -4.54
N PRO A 72 -4.05 -11.75 -5.18
CA PRO A 72 -3.89 -11.92 -6.61
C PRO A 72 -4.62 -10.83 -7.41
N SER A 73 -4.04 -10.41 -8.53
CA SER A 73 -4.55 -9.33 -9.38
C SER A 73 -5.97 -9.58 -9.91
N GLY A 74 -6.40 -10.82 -10.00
CA GLY A 74 -7.76 -11.23 -10.41
C GLY A 74 -8.81 -11.20 -9.31
N ALA A 75 -8.45 -10.87 -8.07
CA ALA A 75 -9.36 -10.94 -6.93
C ALA A 75 -10.36 -9.76 -6.84
N HIS A 76 -10.35 -8.84 -7.79
CA HIS A 76 -11.31 -7.72 -7.81
C HIS A 76 -12.74 -8.25 -8.00
N SER A 77 -13.64 -7.89 -7.08
CA SER A 77 -15.03 -8.37 -7.07
C SER A 77 -15.20 -9.88 -6.86
N SER A 78 -14.18 -10.58 -6.36
CA SER A 78 -14.32 -11.98 -5.98
C SER A 78 -15.21 -12.13 -4.75
N GLN A 79 -15.96 -13.24 -4.72
CA GLN A 79 -16.76 -13.61 -3.56
C GLN A 79 -16.00 -14.72 -2.81
N PRO A 80 -15.35 -14.42 -1.66
CA PRO A 80 -14.61 -15.43 -0.92
C PRO A 80 -15.53 -16.48 -0.31
N THR A 81 -15.01 -17.70 -0.20
CA THR A 81 -15.71 -18.77 0.51
C THR A 81 -15.60 -18.58 2.03
N LYS A 82 -16.41 -19.32 2.78
CA LYS A 82 -16.34 -19.27 4.23
C LYS A 82 -14.97 -19.69 4.75
N GLU A 83 -14.38 -20.70 4.15
CA GLU A 83 -13.06 -21.22 4.51
C GLU A 83 -11.96 -20.17 4.29
N GLN A 84 -12.02 -19.42 3.20
CA GLN A 84 -11.09 -18.32 2.91
C GLN A 84 -11.21 -17.18 3.93
N TRP A 85 -12.44 -16.88 4.37
CA TRP A 85 -12.68 -15.92 5.45
C TRP A 85 -12.12 -16.39 6.77
N ASP A 86 -12.38 -17.64 7.14
CA ASP A 86 -11.89 -18.23 8.39
C ASP A 86 -10.36 -18.25 8.43
N GLU A 87 -9.69 -18.56 7.30
CA GLU A 87 -8.23 -18.51 7.16
C GLU A 87 -7.70 -17.07 7.35
N ALA A 88 -8.30 -16.09 6.70
CA ALA A 88 -7.84 -14.71 6.79
C ALA A 88 -8.02 -14.14 8.22
N ILE A 89 -9.10 -14.49 8.90
CA ILE A 89 -9.32 -14.11 10.30
C ILE A 89 -8.25 -14.72 11.19
N ALA A 90 -7.99 -16.03 11.07
CA ALA A 90 -6.99 -16.71 11.86
C ALA A 90 -5.57 -16.12 11.64
N ALA A 91 -5.22 -15.79 10.41
CA ALA A 91 -3.96 -15.15 10.07
C ALA A 91 -3.84 -13.76 10.71
N SER A 92 -4.91 -12.97 10.69
CA SER A 92 -4.95 -11.64 11.32
C SER A 92 -4.82 -11.71 12.83
N GLU A 93 -5.48 -12.67 13.47
CA GLU A 93 -5.39 -12.91 14.92
C GLU A 93 -3.99 -13.34 15.34
N ALA A 94 -3.34 -14.21 14.55
CA ALA A 94 -1.96 -14.62 14.79
C ALA A 94 -0.98 -13.46 14.66
N ALA A 95 -1.13 -12.62 13.65
CA ALA A 95 -0.32 -11.43 13.45
C ALA A 95 -0.50 -10.43 14.61
N LEU A 96 -1.71 -10.21 15.06
CA LEU A 96 -2.00 -9.34 16.19
C LEU A 96 -1.37 -9.87 17.49
N ALA A 97 -1.41 -11.18 17.70
CA ALA A 97 -0.79 -11.82 18.88
C ALA A 97 0.74 -11.64 18.86
N ALA A 98 1.38 -11.78 17.71
CA ALA A 98 2.81 -11.56 17.55
C ALA A 98 3.20 -10.13 17.96
N VAL A 99 2.53 -9.11 17.45
CA VAL A 99 2.79 -7.70 17.78
C VAL A 99 2.57 -7.41 19.27
N LYS A 100 1.58 -8.03 19.91
CA LYS A 100 1.33 -7.84 21.34
C LYS A 100 2.41 -8.47 22.23
N ASN A 101 3.07 -9.51 21.75
CA ASN A 101 4.13 -10.19 22.50
C ASN A 101 5.50 -9.50 22.37
N GLU A 102 5.67 -8.59 21.41
CA GLU A 102 6.89 -7.79 21.24
C GLU A 102 6.97 -6.58 22.18
N LYS A 103 5.92 -6.31 22.92
CA LYS A 103 5.86 -5.24 23.94
C LYS A 103 6.06 -5.80 25.35
#